data_baa9ec7d9e7fd7e40c6b33555af11827
#
_entry.id   baa9ec7d9e7fd7e40c6b33555af11827
#
_cell.length_a   1.000
_cell.length_b   1.000
_cell.length_c   1.000
_cell.angle_alpha   90.00
_cell.angle_beta   90.00
_cell.angle_gamma   90.00
#
_symmetry.space_group_name_H-M   'P 1'
#
loop_
_entity.id
_entity.type
_entity.pdbx_description
1 polymer ?
#
loop_
_entity_poly.entity_id
_entity_poly.type
_entity_poly.pdbx_seq_one_letter_code
_entity_poly.pdbx_strand_id
1 'polypeptide(L)'
;MALEAIQSRRLYSQIADRLCDLIRRGAYPPGSFLPSERELAATLEVSRSSVREALIALEVLGLVDVRVGVGVEVLRVPDDAAASDAIDRVMRMSQTEPDPELPVTLDLSIEIPPFALLQARRLVEPETAALAAEHASSAQIDGLRAAFERNLRDNREGSRTNPGDRQFHIGIAQASGNPAYEMLITLLLGHRYGTMFQRLQRLYTPEDMPFRSEQEHWEILKAIVQRDPEAARSRMTLHLDAVIAIFARE
;
A
#
# COMPACT_ATOMS: atom_id res chain seq x y z
N MET A 1 -11.25 -18.14 35.78
CA MET A 1 -10.29 -18.04 34.68
C MET A 1 -11.02 -17.38 33.49
N ALA A 2 -10.67 -16.17 33.15
CA ALA A 2 -11.19 -15.53 31.92
C ALA A 2 -10.40 -16.11 30.74
N LEU A 3 -11.07 -16.66 29.75
CA LEU A 3 -10.47 -17.05 28.48
C LEU A 3 -10.12 -15.75 27.74
N GLU A 4 -8.84 -15.49 27.53
CA GLU A 4 -8.38 -14.42 26.66
C GLU A 4 -8.72 -14.77 25.20
N ALA A 5 -9.17 -13.77 24.46
CA ALA A 5 -9.49 -13.94 23.04
C ALA A 5 -8.20 -14.30 22.27
N ILE A 6 -8.26 -15.38 21.47
CA ILE A 6 -7.17 -15.74 20.57
C ILE A 6 -7.16 -14.68 19.44
N GLN A 7 -6.18 -13.75 19.48
CA GLN A 7 -5.96 -12.83 18.39
C GLN A 7 -5.31 -13.59 17.21
N SER A 8 -5.98 -13.60 16.07
CA SER A 8 -5.37 -14.09 14.83
C SER A 8 -4.22 -13.15 14.46
N ARG A 9 -2.99 -13.57 14.73
CA ARG A 9 -1.78 -12.81 14.37
C ARG A 9 -1.61 -12.81 12.85
N ARG A 10 -1.30 -11.66 12.29
CA ARG A 10 -1.06 -11.50 10.85
C ARG A 10 0.15 -12.32 10.43
N LEU A 11 0.11 -12.89 9.23
CA LEU A 11 1.15 -13.79 8.74
C LEU A 11 2.53 -13.10 8.71
N TYR A 12 2.60 -11.85 8.24
CA TYR A 12 3.87 -11.11 8.22
C TYR A 12 4.45 -10.87 9.63
N SER A 13 3.61 -10.66 10.65
CA SER A 13 4.06 -10.52 12.05
C SER A 13 4.65 -11.82 12.58
N GLN A 14 4.05 -12.97 12.27
CA GLN A 14 4.58 -14.27 12.64
C GLN A 14 5.93 -14.57 11.98
N ILE A 15 6.08 -14.17 10.70
CA ILE A 15 7.34 -14.28 9.96
C ILE A 15 8.41 -13.39 10.61
N ALA A 16 8.05 -12.14 10.94
CA ALA A 16 8.95 -11.20 11.59
C ALA A 16 9.43 -11.71 12.97
N ASP A 17 8.51 -12.24 13.80
CA ASP A 17 8.86 -12.86 15.08
C ASP A 17 9.87 -14.00 14.90
N ARG A 18 9.64 -14.87 13.91
CA ARG A 18 10.53 -16.00 13.65
C ARG A 18 11.92 -15.56 13.17
N LEU A 19 12.01 -14.52 12.36
CA LEU A 19 13.29 -13.93 11.95
C LEU A 19 14.01 -13.28 13.13
N CYS A 20 13.30 -12.55 13.99
CA CYS A 20 13.85 -12.00 15.21
C CYS A 20 14.42 -13.08 16.15
N ASP A 21 13.73 -14.20 16.29
CA ASP A 21 14.23 -15.33 17.09
C ASP A 21 15.52 -15.93 16.53
N LEU A 22 15.63 -16.03 15.20
CA LEU A 22 16.87 -16.50 14.56
C LEU A 22 18.02 -15.51 14.77
N ILE A 23 17.78 -14.20 14.68
CA ILE A 23 18.76 -13.14 14.93
C ILE A 23 19.21 -13.21 16.40
N ARG A 24 18.28 -13.30 17.37
CA ARG A 24 18.61 -13.42 18.82
C ARG A 24 19.45 -14.63 19.14
N ARG A 25 19.19 -15.76 18.49
CA ARG A 25 19.97 -17.00 18.65
C ARG A 25 21.34 -16.96 17.96
N GLY A 26 21.67 -15.86 17.29
CA GLY A 26 22.93 -15.67 16.60
C GLY A 26 23.06 -16.40 15.27
N ALA A 27 21.97 -16.93 14.71
CA ALA A 27 21.98 -17.54 13.39
C ALA A 27 22.33 -16.50 12.29
N TYR A 28 21.94 -15.25 12.53
CA TYR A 28 22.25 -14.11 11.66
C TYR A 28 22.74 -12.94 12.55
N PRO A 29 24.05 -12.83 12.82
CA PRO A 29 24.59 -11.76 13.64
C PRO A 29 24.54 -10.41 12.92
N PRO A 30 24.60 -9.25 13.63
CA PRO A 30 24.72 -7.94 13.02
C PRO A 30 25.86 -7.88 11.98
N GLY A 31 25.58 -7.26 10.83
CA GLY A 31 26.47 -7.22 9.67
C GLY A 31 26.35 -8.41 8.71
N SER A 32 25.61 -9.48 9.09
CA SER A 32 25.30 -10.59 8.18
C SER A 32 24.06 -10.31 7.36
N PHE A 33 23.87 -11.07 6.27
CA PHE A 33 22.68 -11.00 5.43
C PHE A 33 21.69 -12.12 5.76
N LEU A 34 20.40 -11.79 5.78
CA LEU A 34 19.34 -12.79 5.78
C LEU A 34 19.26 -13.51 4.43
N PRO A 35 18.68 -14.73 4.37
CA PRO A 35 18.36 -15.38 3.11
C PRO A 35 17.48 -14.50 2.24
N SER A 36 17.55 -14.68 0.92
CA SER A 36 16.72 -13.93 -0.04
C SER A 36 15.22 -14.13 0.23
N GLU A 37 14.41 -13.17 -0.18
CA GLU A 37 12.94 -13.27 -0.09
C GLU A 37 12.41 -14.59 -0.67
N ARG A 38 13.02 -15.04 -1.78
CA ARG A 38 12.66 -16.30 -2.44
C ARG A 38 12.97 -17.52 -1.57
N GLU A 39 14.15 -17.56 -0.96
CA GLU A 39 14.57 -18.65 -0.07
C GLU A 39 13.72 -18.67 1.20
N LEU A 40 13.48 -17.50 1.80
CA LEU A 40 12.59 -17.39 2.97
C LEU A 40 11.18 -17.84 2.65
N ALA A 41 10.61 -17.41 1.52
CA ALA A 41 9.27 -17.81 1.09
C ALA A 41 9.16 -19.33 0.88
N ALA A 42 10.16 -19.93 0.23
CA ALA A 42 10.21 -21.38 0.03
C ALA A 42 10.36 -22.15 1.35
N THR A 43 11.25 -21.69 2.25
CA THR A 43 11.51 -22.36 3.54
C THR A 43 10.33 -22.25 4.49
N LEU A 44 9.61 -21.12 4.48
CA LEU A 44 8.48 -20.87 5.36
C LEU A 44 7.13 -21.29 4.75
N GLU A 45 7.14 -21.74 3.49
CA GLU A 45 5.93 -22.12 2.74
C GLU A 45 4.87 -21.00 2.68
N VAL A 46 5.33 -19.77 2.45
CA VAL A 46 4.48 -18.56 2.39
C VAL A 46 4.71 -17.79 1.10
N SER A 47 3.84 -16.81 0.82
CA SER A 47 4.02 -15.93 -0.32
C SER A 47 5.25 -15.00 -0.14
N ARG A 48 5.90 -14.63 -1.25
CA ARG A 48 7.00 -13.66 -1.25
C ARG A 48 6.54 -12.27 -0.76
N SER A 49 5.30 -11.88 -1.06
CA SER A 49 4.71 -10.64 -0.55
C SER A 49 4.63 -10.63 0.97
N SER A 50 4.25 -11.76 1.61
CA SER A 50 4.21 -11.85 3.08
C SER A 50 5.61 -11.78 3.71
N VAL A 51 6.62 -12.37 3.05
CA VAL A 51 8.03 -12.24 3.47
C VAL A 51 8.49 -10.78 3.35
N ARG A 52 8.21 -10.14 2.22
CA ARG A 52 8.56 -8.73 1.98
C ARG A 52 7.93 -7.80 3.02
N GLU A 53 6.65 -7.98 3.32
CA GLU A 53 5.96 -7.23 4.37
C GLU A 53 6.64 -7.42 5.74
N ALA A 54 7.06 -8.64 6.07
CA ALA A 54 7.78 -8.93 7.32
C ALA A 54 9.14 -8.24 7.37
N LEU A 55 9.91 -8.28 6.26
CA LEU A 55 11.22 -7.62 6.18
C LEU A 55 11.09 -6.10 6.28
N ILE A 56 10.09 -5.50 5.63
CA ILE A 56 9.80 -4.07 5.75
C ILE A 56 9.42 -3.72 7.19
N ALA A 57 8.62 -4.54 7.86
CA ALA A 57 8.28 -4.32 9.26
C ALA A 57 9.52 -4.36 10.18
N LEU A 58 10.44 -5.30 9.96
CA LEU A 58 11.72 -5.36 10.68
C LEU A 58 12.61 -4.15 10.39
N GLU A 59 12.58 -3.64 9.16
CA GLU A 59 13.32 -2.43 8.79
C GLU A 59 12.74 -1.18 9.45
N VAL A 60 11.42 -1.04 9.51
CA VAL A 60 10.75 0.04 10.25
C VAL A 60 11.15 0.04 11.72
N LEU A 61 11.37 -1.13 12.31
CA LEU A 61 11.91 -1.28 13.66
C LEU A 61 13.43 -0.99 13.76
N GLY A 62 14.11 -0.77 12.64
CA GLY A 62 15.56 -0.55 12.59
C GLY A 62 16.37 -1.80 12.93
N LEU A 63 15.83 -2.99 12.74
CA LEU A 63 16.51 -4.26 12.99
C LEU A 63 17.30 -4.75 11.79
N VAL A 64 16.84 -4.40 10.60
CA VAL A 64 17.48 -4.75 9.32
C VAL A 64 17.53 -3.53 8.40
N ASP A 65 18.35 -3.62 7.34
CA ASP A 65 18.39 -2.66 6.21
C ASP A 65 18.11 -3.42 4.90
N VAL A 66 17.02 -3.06 4.25
CA VAL A 66 16.58 -3.69 2.98
C VAL A 66 17.18 -2.91 1.81
N ARG A 67 18.07 -3.56 1.05
CA ARG A 67 18.69 -3.00 -0.16
C ARG A 67 18.26 -3.81 -1.39
N VAL A 68 17.40 -3.23 -2.21
CA VAL A 68 16.90 -3.88 -3.43
C VAL A 68 18.08 -4.31 -4.33
N GLY A 69 18.08 -5.57 -4.74
CA GLY A 69 19.14 -6.15 -5.58
C GLY A 69 20.44 -6.52 -4.83
N VAL A 70 20.57 -6.19 -3.54
CA VAL A 70 21.75 -6.51 -2.72
C VAL A 70 21.41 -7.56 -1.66
N GLY A 71 20.33 -7.35 -0.92
CA GLY A 71 19.87 -8.23 0.15
C GLY A 71 19.39 -7.47 1.39
N VAL A 72 19.20 -8.21 2.47
CA VAL A 72 18.70 -7.68 3.75
C VAL A 72 19.78 -7.88 4.80
N GLU A 73 20.42 -6.79 5.22
CA GLU A 73 21.48 -6.78 6.21
C GLU A 73 20.90 -6.66 7.62
N VAL A 74 21.38 -7.47 8.57
CA VAL A 74 21.01 -7.38 9.98
C VAL A 74 21.80 -6.24 10.62
N LEU A 75 21.12 -5.25 11.21
CA LEU A 75 21.74 -4.09 11.85
C LEU A 75 22.02 -4.31 13.32
N ARG A 76 21.06 -4.91 14.04
CA ARG A 76 21.17 -5.13 15.48
C ARG A 76 20.34 -6.32 15.93
N VAL A 77 20.67 -6.83 17.12
CA VAL A 77 19.87 -7.89 17.78
C VAL A 77 18.60 -7.26 18.32
N PRO A 78 17.41 -7.88 18.12
CA PRO A 78 16.16 -7.44 18.72
C PRO A 78 16.21 -7.55 20.25
N ASP A 79 15.55 -6.63 20.95
CA ASP A 79 15.28 -6.75 22.39
C ASP A 79 14.38 -7.96 22.68
N ASP A 80 14.23 -8.34 23.97
CA ASP A 80 13.48 -9.54 24.39
C ASP A 80 11.98 -9.48 24.12
N ALA A 81 11.43 -8.31 23.75
CA ALA A 81 10.04 -8.18 23.33
C ALA A 81 9.80 -8.87 21.97
N ALA A 82 8.62 -9.49 21.81
CA ALA A 82 8.24 -10.05 20.52
C ALA A 82 8.24 -8.95 19.44
N ALA A 83 8.74 -9.27 18.25
CA ALA A 83 8.75 -8.31 17.14
C ALA A 83 7.32 -7.88 16.78
N SER A 84 6.35 -8.79 16.85
CA SER A 84 4.94 -8.49 16.65
C SER A 84 4.42 -7.39 17.56
N ASP A 85 4.77 -7.42 18.85
CA ASP A 85 4.34 -6.39 19.81
C ASP A 85 5.01 -5.03 19.51
N ALA A 86 6.28 -5.06 19.08
CA ALA A 86 6.99 -3.86 18.65
C ALA A 86 6.42 -3.30 17.34
N ILE A 87 6.14 -4.16 16.35
CA ILE A 87 5.48 -3.81 15.09
C ILE A 87 4.12 -3.20 15.39
N ASP A 88 3.28 -3.85 16.19
CA ASP A 88 1.95 -3.35 16.55
C ASP A 88 2.01 -2.01 17.29
N ARG A 89 3.05 -1.77 18.08
CA ARG A 89 3.28 -0.49 18.74
C ARG A 89 3.65 0.61 17.74
N VAL A 90 4.60 0.34 16.84
CA VAL A 90 5.01 1.27 15.79
C VAL A 90 3.84 1.58 14.87
N MET A 91 3.04 0.57 14.49
CA MET A 91 1.87 0.73 13.66
C MET A 91 0.78 1.59 14.33
N ARG A 92 0.58 1.44 15.65
CA ARG A 92 -0.32 2.31 16.41
C ARG A 92 0.21 3.74 16.56
N MET A 93 1.53 3.92 16.66
CA MET A 93 2.16 5.25 16.75
C MET A 93 2.25 5.96 15.39
N SER A 94 2.25 5.19 14.31
CA SER A 94 2.23 5.69 12.93
C SER A 94 0.84 6.10 12.45
N GLN A 95 -0.12 6.33 13.35
CA GLN A 95 -1.35 7.04 13.02
C GLN A 95 -0.92 8.41 12.52
N THR A 96 -0.76 8.50 11.21
CA THR A 96 -0.43 9.73 10.51
C THR A 96 -1.43 10.79 10.93
N GLU A 97 -0.91 12.00 11.17
CA GLU A 97 -1.79 13.16 11.31
C GLU A 97 -2.80 13.15 10.15
N PRO A 98 -4.08 13.42 10.43
CA PRO A 98 -5.11 13.48 9.39
C PRO A 98 -4.58 14.37 8.28
N ASP A 99 -4.61 13.87 7.05
CA ASP A 99 -4.24 14.70 5.92
C ASP A 99 -5.19 15.92 5.90
N PRO A 100 -4.67 17.13 6.01
CA PRO A 100 -5.51 18.33 6.08
C PRO A 100 -6.37 18.51 4.80
N GLU A 101 -6.00 17.84 3.71
CA GLU A 101 -6.74 17.88 2.45
C GLU A 101 -7.77 16.76 2.31
N LEU A 102 -7.73 15.75 3.19
CA LEU A 102 -8.71 14.69 3.28
C LEU A 102 -9.28 14.67 4.71
N PRO A 103 -10.41 15.34 4.98
CA PRO A 103 -11.00 15.45 6.31
C PRO A 103 -11.67 14.15 6.75
N VAL A 104 -10.90 13.05 6.78
CA VAL A 104 -11.37 11.75 7.25
C VAL A 104 -10.52 11.35 8.45
N THR A 105 -11.12 11.49 9.62
CA THR A 105 -10.57 10.92 10.86
C THR A 105 -10.96 9.44 10.88
N LEU A 106 -10.10 8.61 10.36
CA LEU A 106 -10.25 7.16 10.47
C LEU A 106 -9.48 6.71 11.70
N ASP A 107 -10.21 6.34 12.74
CA ASP A 107 -9.63 5.61 13.87
C ASP A 107 -9.31 4.18 13.42
N LEU A 108 -8.21 4.04 12.69
CA LEU A 108 -7.73 2.79 12.19
C LEU A 108 -6.59 2.33 13.10
N SER A 109 -6.96 1.80 14.23
CA SER A 109 -6.02 1.17 15.18
C SER A 109 -5.21 0.01 14.57
N ILE A 110 -5.45 -0.32 13.29
CA ILE A 110 -4.88 -1.48 12.61
C ILE A 110 -4.40 -1.10 11.21
N GLU A 111 -3.09 -1.05 10.99
CA GLU A 111 -2.54 -0.88 9.66
C GLU A 111 -2.87 -2.09 8.77
N ILE A 112 -3.42 -1.85 7.59
CA ILE A 112 -3.66 -2.91 6.58
C ILE A 112 -2.35 -3.19 5.85
N PRO A 113 -1.91 -4.47 5.74
CA PRO A 113 -0.73 -4.81 4.97
C PRO A 113 -0.80 -4.26 3.54
N PRO A 114 0.31 -3.73 2.98
CA PRO A 114 0.31 -3.07 1.67
C PRO A 114 -0.29 -3.91 0.53
N PHE A 115 0.02 -5.20 0.46
CA PHE A 115 -0.52 -6.07 -0.59
C PHE A 115 -2.00 -6.36 -0.41
N ALA A 116 -2.48 -6.56 0.82
CA ALA A 116 -3.91 -6.72 1.10
C ALA A 116 -4.71 -5.47 0.70
N LEU A 117 -4.14 -4.28 0.97
CA LEU A 117 -4.70 -3.01 0.55
C LEU A 117 -4.84 -2.91 -0.97
N LEU A 118 -3.75 -3.22 -1.70
CA LEU A 118 -3.75 -3.18 -3.17
C LEU A 118 -4.71 -4.19 -3.78
N GLN A 119 -4.82 -5.39 -3.20
CA GLN A 119 -5.78 -6.42 -3.64
C GLN A 119 -7.23 -5.95 -3.44
N ALA A 120 -7.55 -5.30 -2.31
CA ALA A 120 -8.88 -4.75 -2.07
C ALA A 120 -9.23 -3.64 -3.08
N ARG A 121 -8.29 -2.73 -3.36
CA ARG A 121 -8.43 -1.69 -4.38
C ARG A 121 -8.67 -2.30 -5.77
N ARG A 122 -7.88 -3.32 -6.13
CA ARG A 122 -7.97 -4.02 -7.41
C ARG A 122 -9.34 -4.68 -7.63
N LEU A 123 -10.01 -5.11 -6.56
CA LEU A 123 -11.35 -5.69 -6.63
C LEU A 123 -12.43 -4.63 -6.82
N VAL A 124 -12.31 -3.45 -6.20
CA VAL A 124 -13.40 -2.47 -6.09
C VAL A 124 -13.27 -1.33 -7.10
N GLU A 125 -12.08 -0.78 -7.30
CA GLU A 125 -11.92 0.44 -8.11
C GLU A 125 -12.25 0.28 -9.60
N PRO A 126 -12.02 -0.87 -10.26
CA PRO A 126 -12.48 -1.08 -11.63
C PRO A 126 -13.99 -0.94 -11.78
N GLU A 127 -14.76 -1.47 -10.83
CA GLU A 127 -16.22 -1.35 -10.85
C GLU A 127 -16.67 0.07 -10.57
N THR A 128 -16.01 0.79 -9.65
CA THR A 128 -16.34 2.21 -9.43
C THR A 128 -16.02 3.05 -10.66
N ALA A 129 -14.98 2.73 -11.43
CA ALA A 129 -14.65 3.43 -12.68
C ALA A 129 -15.69 3.19 -13.76
N ALA A 130 -16.19 1.96 -13.90
CA ALA A 130 -17.28 1.64 -14.81
C ALA A 130 -18.56 2.41 -14.46
N LEU A 131 -18.97 2.38 -13.20
CA LEU A 131 -20.13 3.12 -12.70
C LEU A 131 -19.96 4.64 -12.86
N ALA A 132 -18.76 5.16 -12.65
CA ALA A 132 -18.48 6.57 -12.91
C ALA A 132 -18.66 6.93 -14.39
N ALA A 133 -18.27 6.07 -15.32
CA ALA A 133 -18.52 6.28 -16.74
C ALA A 133 -20.03 6.33 -17.06
N GLU A 134 -20.85 5.55 -16.35
CA GLU A 134 -22.31 5.55 -16.52
C GLU A 134 -22.98 6.77 -15.90
N HIS A 135 -22.56 7.17 -14.68
CA HIS A 135 -23.36 8.04 -13.81
C HIS A 135 -22.76 9.42 -13.56
N ALA A 136 -21.45 9.66 -13.84
CA ALA A 136 -20.81 10.93 -13.51
C ALA A 136 -21.54 12.12 -14.12
N SER A 137 -21.86 13.13 -13.31
CA SER A 137 -22.31 14.44 -13.79
C SER A 137 -21.17 15.21 -14.45
N SER A 138 -21.52 16.26 -15.23
CA SER A 138 -20.50 17.13 -15.84
C SER A 138 -19.60 17.77 -14.77
N ALA A 139 -20.17 18.19 -13.65
CA ALA A 139 -19.39 18.77 -12.53
C ALA A 139 -18.42 17.76 -11.91
N GLN A 140 -18.81 16.50 -11.80
CA GLN A 140 -17.91 15.44 -11.30
C GLN A 140 -16.79 15.15 -12.31
N ILE A 141 -17.08 15.15 -13.60
CA ILE A 141 -16.05 15.02 -14.65
C ILE A 141 -15.05 16.18 -14.58
N ASP A 142 -15.51 17.41 -14.37
CA ASP A 142 -14.63 18.57 -14.20
C ASP A 142 -13.77 18.44 -12.91
N GLY A 143 -14.35 17.92 -11.83
CA GLY A 143 -13.61 17.57 -10.62
C GLY A 143 -12.53 16.51 -10.85
N LEU A 144 -12.82 15.46 -11.63
CA LEU A 144 -11.84 14.45 -12.00
C LEU A 144 -10.69 15.03 -12.86
N ARG A 145 -10.98 15.96 -13.77
CA ARG A 145 -9.95 16.68 -14.53
C ARG A 145 -9.05 17.50 -13.62
N ALA A 146 -9.63 18.23 -12.68
CA ALA A 146 -8.87 19.03 -11.72
C ALA A 146 -7.98 18.16 -10.84
N ALA A 147 -8.48 17.00 -10.37
CA ALA A 147 -7.70 16.03 -9.60
C ALA A 147 -6.55 15.44 -10.44
N PHE A 148 -6.79 15.10 -11.70
CA PHE A 148 -5.77 14.64 -12.63
C PHE A 148 -4.69 15.70 -12.85
N GLU A 149 -5.06 16.96 -13.13
CA GLU A 149 -4.10 18.07 -13.26
C GLU A 149 -3.29 18.29 -11.98
N ARG A 150 -3.90 18.10 -10.83
CA ARG A 150 -3.19 18.14 -9.55
C ARG A 150 -2.18 17.02 -9.45
N ASN A 151 -2.55 15.80 -9.81
CA ASN A 151 -1.62 14.66 -9.81
C ASN A 151 -0.41 14.93 -10.72
N LEU A 152 -0.60 15.55 -11.89
CA LEU A 152 0.50 15.98 -12.75
C LEU A 152 1.44 16.98 -12.05
N ARG A 153 0.91 17.93 -11.29
CA ARG A 153 1.73 18.88 -10.51
C ARG A 153 2.47 18.18 -9.38
N ASP A 154 1.78 17.37 -8.60
CA ASP A 154 2.35 16.61 -7.49
C ASP A 154 3.54 15.75 -7.93
N ASN A 155 3.42 15.09 -9.08
CA ASN A 155 4.50 14.28 -9.65
C ASN A 155 5.72 15.13 -10.06
N ARG A 156 5.50 16.30 -10.70
CA ARG A 156 6.59 17.21 -11.09
C ARG A 156 7.31 17.80 -9.89
N GLU A 157 6.58 18.04 -8.80
CA GLU A 157 7.11 18.61 -7.56
C GLU A 157 7.72 17.52 -6.64
N GLY A 158 7.63 16.25 -7.02
CA GLY A 158 8.12 15.12 -6.23
C GLY A 158 7.35 14.95 -4.92
N SER A 159 6.04 15.22 -4.94
CA SER A 159 5.18 15.09 -3.77
C SER A 159 5.21 13.67 -3.20
N ARG A 160 5.47 13.55 -1.90
CA ARG A 160 5.51 12.26 -1.20
C ARG A 160 4.12 11.71 -0.89
N THR A 161 3.12 12.57 -0.83
CA THR A 161 1.76 12.21 -0.44
C THR A 161 0.82 12.07 -1.63
N ASN A 162 1.18 12.63 -2.77
CA ASN A 162 0.39 12.59 -4.01
C ASN A 162 -1.11 12.80 -3.79
N PRO A 163 -1.53 13.96 -3.24
CA PRO A 163 -2.94 14.20 -2.95
C PRO A 163 -3.80 14.19 -4.22
N GLY A 164 -3.27 14.60 -5.37
CA GLY A 164 -3.97 14.55 -6.65
C GLY A 164 -4.32 13.12 -7.09
N ASP A 165 -3.40 12.15 -6.92
CA ASP A 165 -3.65 10.72 -7.15
C ASP A 165 -4.83 10.23 -6.33
N ARG A 166 -4.84 10.56 -5.02
CA ARG A 166 -5.92 10.15 -4.13
C ARG A 166 -7.26 10.81 -4.47
N GLN A 167 -7.23 12.13 -4.71
CA GLN A 167 -8.42 12.86 -5.12
C GLN A 167 -9.02 12.30 -6.41
N PHE A 168 -8.18 11.84 -7.33
CA PHE A 168 -8.62 11.21 -8.57
C PHE A 168 -9.38 9.91 -8.30
N HIS A 169 -8.81 8.99 -7.55
CA HIS A 169 -9.45 7.71 -7.23
C HIS A 169 -10.71 7.88 -6.35
N ILE A 170 -10.68 8.77 -5.35
CA ILE A 170 -11.85 9.09 -4.54
C ILE A 170 -12.94 9.75 -5.40
N GLY A 171 -12.57 10.68 -6.27
CA GLY A 171 -13.50 11.34 -7.18
C GLY A 171 -14.19 10.35 -8.13
N ILE A 172 -13.49 9.31 -8.61
CA ILE A 172 -14.10 8.22 -9.38
C ILE A 172 -15.13 7.46 -8.53
N ALA A 173 -14.78 7.13 -7.29
CA ALA A 173 -15.71 6.47 -6.37
C ALA A 173 -16.94 7.32 -6.08
N GLN A 174 -16.80 8.64 -5.89
CA GLN A 174 -17.90 9.59 -5.75
C GLN A 174 -18.79 9.63 -7.00
N ALA A 175 -18.16 9.63 -8.19
CA ALA A 175 -18.86 9.68 -9.46
C ALA A 175 -19.60 8.37 -9.79
N SER A 176 -19.31 7.27 -9.09
CA SER A 176 -20.06 6.00 -9.20
C SER A 176 -21.52 6.11 -8.74
N GLY A 177 -21.87 7.18 -8.01
CA GLY A 177 -23.20 7.38 -7.46
C GLY A 177 -23.52 6.57 -6.20
N ASN A 178 -22.58 5.80 -5.68
CA ASN A 178 -22.77 5.01 -4.45
C ASN A 178 -21.85 5.51 -3.32
N PRO A 179 -22.40 6.15 -2.26
CA PRO A 179 -21.60 6.71 -1.17
C PRO A 179 -20.82 5.64 -0.37
N ALA A 180 -21.24 4.37 -0.41
CA ALA A 180 -20.49 3.31 0.25
C ALA A 180 -19.15 3.03 -0.45
N TYR A 181 -19.08 3.16 -1.77
CA TYR A 181 -17.81 3.05 -2.51
C TYR A 181 -16.88 4.23 -2.22
N GLU A 182 -17.42 5.44 -2.17
CA GLU A 182 -16.65 6.63 -1.76
C GLU A 182 -16.02 6.41 -0.37
N MET A 183 -16.81 6.01 0.61
CA MET A 183 -16.34 5.72 1.96
C MET A 183 -15.26 4.63 1.97
N LEU A 184 -15.48 3.53 1.24
CA LEU A 184 -14.54 2.42 1.18
C LEU A 184 -13.22 2.84 0.53
N ILE A 185 -13.25 3.52 -0.62
CA ILE A 185 -12.04 3.94 -1.32
C ILE A 185 -11.29 5.01 -0.52
N THR A 186 -12.00 5.94 0.13
CA THR A 186 -11.39 6.91 1.03
C THR A 186 -10.66 6.22 2.19
N LEU A 187 -11.29 5.19 2.79
CA LEU A 187 -10.69 4.36 3.82
C LEU A 187 -9.41 3.68 3.31
N LEU A 188 -9.49 2.97 2.19
CA LEU A 188 -8.36 2.23 1.62
C LEU A 188 -7.19 3.16 1.24
N LEU A 189 -7.48 4.34 0.68
CA LEU A 189 -6.45 5.31 0.31
C LEU A 189 -5.86 6.04 1.52
N GLY A 190 -6.59 6.20 2.61
CA GLY A 190 -6.06 6.70 3.88
C GLY A 190 -4.95 5.80 4.42
N HIS A 191 -5.05 4.48 4.26
CA HIS A 191 -4.00 3.53 4.68
C HIS A 191 -2.71 3.58 3.87
N ARG A 192 -2.71 4.17 2.67
CA ARG A 192 -1.47 4.36 1.87
C ARG A 192 -0.44 5.25 2.57
N TYR A 193 -0.82 5.95 3.64
CA TYR A 193 0.10 6.73 4.45
C TYR A 193 0.73 5.95 5.60
N GLY A 194 0.31 4.72 5.83
CA GLY A 194 0.95 3.84 6.81
C GLY A 194 2.45 3.70 6.53
N THR A 195 3.24 3.61 7.59
CA THR A 195 4.71 3.56 7.52
C THR A 195 5.23 2.45 6.62
N MET A 196 4.57 1.28 6.65
CA MET A 196 4.93 0.13 5.81
C MET A 196 4.70 0.44 4.33
N PHE A 197 3.57 1.03 3.97
CA PHE A 197 3.28 1.36 2.58
C PHE A 197 4.24 2.43 2.03
N GLN A 198 4.51 3.47 2.81
CA GLN A 198 5.48 4.51 2.43
C GLN A 198 6.89 3.93 2.25
N ARG A 199 7.28 2.98 3.10
CA ARG A 199 8.58 2.33 2.97
C ARG A 199 8.65 1.44 1.74
N LEU A 200 7.60 0.65 1.49
CA LEU A 200 7.46 -0.14 0.28
C LEU A 200 7.59 0.74 -0.99
N GLN A 201 6.87 1.85 -1.04
CA GLN A 201 6.98 2.79 -2.15
C GLN A 201 8.40 3.31 -2.33
N ARG A 202 9.05 3.74 -1.26
CA ARG A 202 10.42 4.30 -1.33
C ARG A 202 11.43 3.31 -1.88
N LEU A 203 11.31 2.02 -1.53
CA LEU A 203 12.25 0.98 -1.93
C LEU A 203 12.02 0.46 -3.35
N TYR A 204 10.76 0.36 -3.76
CA TYR A 204 10.40 -0.42 -4.95
C TYR A 204 9.77 0.39 -6.08
N THR A 205 9.38 1.65 -5.86
CA THR A 205 8.79 2.46 -6.94
C THR A 205 9.87 2.91 -7.92
N PRO A 206 9.79 2.51 -9.21
CA PRO A 206 10.74 2.96 -10.23
C PRO A 206 10.64 4.48 -10.46
N GLU A 207 11.75 5.09 -10.89
CA GLU A 207 11.81 6.54 -11.15
C GLU A 207 10.84 6.99 -12.26
N ASP A 208 10.54 6.13 -13.23
CA ASP A 208 9.60 6.41 -14.33
C ASP A 208 8.13 6.21 -13.97
N MET A 209 7.83 5.69 -12.77
CA MET A 209 6.46 5.38 -12.35
C MET A 209 5.51 6.58 -12.37
N PRO A 210 5.89 7.79 -11.96
CA PRO A 210 5.01 8.94 -12.03
C PRO A 210 4.48 9.18 -13.45
N PHE A 211 5.35 9.12 -14.47
CA PHE A 211 4.97 9.32 -15.88
C PHE A 211 4.06 8.21 -16.41
N ARG A 212 4.32 6.97 -16.01
CA ARG A 212 3.45 5.83 -16.40
C ARG A 212 2.08 5.96 -15.77
N SER A 213 2.01 6.29 -14.49
CA SER A 213 0.76 6.53 -13.77
C SER A 213 -0.05 7.67 -14.39
N GLU A 214 0.59 8.76 -14.84
CA GLU A 214 -0.07 9.85 -15.56
C GLU A 214 -0.78 9.38 -16.82
N GLN A 215 -0.09 8.58 -17.65
CA GLN A 215 -0.68 8.01 -18.86
C GLN A 215 -1.87 7.09 -18.54
N GLU A 216 -1.71 6.23 -17.53
CA GLU A 216 -2.76 5.29 -17.11
C GLU A 216 -3.99 6.04 -16.58
N HIS A 217 -3.80 7.06 -15.74
CA HIS A 217 -4.89 7.91 -15.24
C HIS A 217 -5.59 8.68 -16.36
N TRP A 218 -4.84 9.18 -17.33
CA TRP A 218 -5.42 9.83 -18.51
C TRP A 218 -6.35 8.89 -19.28
N GLU A 219 -5.93 7.65 -19.53
CA GLU A 219 -6.75 6.66 -20.24
C GLU A 219 -8.02 6.29 -19.45
N ILE A 220 -7.95 6.23 -18.12
CA ILE A 220 -9.12 6.03 -17.25
C ILE A 220 -10.07 7.22 -17.37
N LEU A 221 -9.56 8.44 -17.21
CA LEU A 221 -10.35 9.67 -17.30
C LEU A 221 -11.03 9.79 -18.68
N LYS A 222 -10.30 9.49 -19.74
CA LYS A 222 -10.81 9.51 -21.12
C LYS A 222 -11.98 8.54 -21.30
N ALA A 223 -11.88 7.32 -20.79
CA ALA A 223 -12.95 6.33 -20.84
C ALA A 223 -14.20 6.81 -20.09
N ILE A 224 -14.04 7.42 -18.92
CA ILE A 224 -15.15 8.00 -18.12
C ILE A 224 -15.80 9.15 -18.90
N VAL A 225 -15.02 10.06 -19.48
CA VAL A 225 -15.52 11.19 -20.29
C VAL A 225 -16.26 10.71 -21.54
N GLN A 226 -15.79 9.63 -22.15
CA GLN A 226 -16.42 9.00 -23.32
C GLN A 226 -17.64 8.14 -22.99
N ARG A 227 -17.97 8.01 -21.70
CA ARG A 227 -19.11 7.18 -21.25
C ARG A 227 -18.95 5.70 -21.66
N ASP A 228 -17.73 5.18 -21.58
CA ASP A 228 -17.41 3.79 -21.88
C ASP A 228 -17.08 3.01 -20.59
N PRO A 229 -18.07 2.31 -19.98
CA PRO A 229 -17.88 1.59 -18.72
C PRO A 229 -16.87 0.44 -18.84
N GLU A 230 -16.88 -0.27 -19.97
CA GLU A 230 -15.98 -1.41 -20.18
C GLU A 230 -14.52 -0.96 -20.32
N ALA A 231 -14.29 0.12 -21.08
CA ALA A 231 -12.97 0.72 -21.17
C ALA A 231 -12.52 1.26 -19.81
N ALA A 232 -13.38 1.96 -19.06
CA ALA A 232 -13.05 2.50 -17.73
C ALA A 232 -12.65 1.38 -16.76
N ARG A 233 -13.44 0.28 -16.69
CA ARG A 233 -13.11 -0.92 -15.90
C ARG A 233 -11.77 -1.50 -16.30
N SER A 234 -11.56 -1.74 -17.57
CA SER A 234 -10.35 -2.34 -18.11
C SER A 234 -9.11 -1.49 -17.81
N ARG A 235 -9.18 -0.17 -18.03
CA ARG A 235 -8.06 0.75 -17.78
C ARG A 235 -7.71 0.83 -16.30
N MET A 236 -8.70 0.91 -15.40
CA MET A 236 -8.46 0.90 -13.95
C MET A 236 -7.87 -0.44 -13.50
N THR A 237 -8.34 -1.55 -14.06
CA THR A 237 -7.77 -2.89 -13.83
C THR A 237 -6.29 -2.92 -14.17
N LEU A 238 -5.92 -2.49 -15.39
CA LEU A 238 -4.54 -2.49 -15.86
C LEU A 238 -3.64 -1.59 -15.01
N HIS A 239 -4.15 -0.41 -14.61
CA HIS A 239 -3.45 0.50 -13.71
C HIS A 239 -3.11 -0.17 -12.38
N LEU A 240 -4.10 -0.78 -11.71
CA LEU A 240 -3.87 -1.41 -10.40
C LEU A 240 -3.02 -2.69 -10.50
N ASP A 241 -3.14 -3.45 -11.59
CA ASP A 241 -2.25 -4.59 -11.87
C ASP A 241 -0.80 -4.12 -12.08
N ALA A 242 -0.59 -2.98 -12.77
CA ALA A 242 0.74 -2.39 -12.91
C ALA A 242 1.33 -1.94 -11.57
N VAL A 243 0.52 -1.30 -10.69
CA VAL A 243 0.94 -0.92 -9.35
C VAL A 243 1.31 -2.15 -8.51
N ILE A 244 0.48 -3.21 -8.52
CA ILE A 244 0.77 -4.45 -7.80
C ILE A 244 2.05 -5.09 -8.33
N ALA A 245 2.25 -5.12 -9.65
CA ALA A 245 3.42 -5.72 -10.29
C ALA A 245 4.73 -5.02 -9.88
N ILE A 246 4.73 -3.71 -9.62
CA ILE A 246 5.91 -2.98 -9.13
C ILE A 246 6.40 -3.57 -7.81
N PHE A 247 5.48 -3.81 -6.89
CA PHE A 247 5.82 -4.30 -5.56
C PHE A 247 5.98 -5.82 -5.49
N ALA A 248 5.52 -6.55 -6.52
CA ALA A 248 5.67 -8.01 -6.65
C ALA A 248 6.94 -8.43 -7.41
N ARG A 249 7.64 -7.50 -8.07
CA ARG A 249 8.84 -7.80 -8.88
C ARG A 249 9.96 -8.45 -8.07
N GLU A 250 10.66 -9.34 -8.76
CA GLU A 250 11.85 -10.05 -8.29
C GLU A 250 13.07 -9.14 -8.19
#